data_c5d7ec55aa5102befd0d48f3bafe5f13
#
_entry.id   c5d7ec55aa5102befd0d48f3bafe5f13
#
_cell.length_a   1.000
_cell.length_b   1.000
_cell.length_c   1.000
_cell.angle_alpha   90.00
_cell.angle_beta   90.00
_cell.angle_gamma   90.00
#
_symmetry.space_group_name_H-M   'P 1'
#
loop_
_entity.id
_entity.type
_entity.pdbx_description
1 polymer ?
#
loop_
_entity_poly.entity_id
_entity_poly.type
_entity_poly.pdbx_seq_one_letter_code
_entity_poly.pdbx_strand_id
1 'polypeptide(L)'
;EGVADLDGAVVVQADDVAKQRSMKLKCRSTALQKNQICLKEISERSNKNHKFLKFQTSKNIHTPTQHQSQNHTMSLHSGGTMKNAISPTRSENFSEWYQQVICQSELAENSPVRGCMVIRPWGYGIWEQIQRELDQKFKDTGHVNAYFPLLIPLPFLQKEAEHVDGFAKECAVVTHHRLEQTADGKLTPAGELEEPLIIRPTSETVIGASFSRWVQSYRDLPLLINQWANVLRWEMRPRIFLRTSEFLWQEGHTVHGSSEEALDETMKMLDIYERFAVEHLAMPVIKGEKCSWERFPGAVSTYTIEAMMQDGKALQAGTSHFLGQNFAQASDIRFVNKEGVKELAWTTSWGVSTRLIGAMIMAHGDDDGLVIPPLVAPTQVIIVPIVRSEQDADAIYAYCDKLQKQISRKKLKGQNLRVSVDKRDMNGGEKKWYHVKRGVPVRVEVGIKELEQNMVSYSCRDNSKSTLNVEIISFVKSLPKILQTIQAGMLESAKKKLSNNTETITTLDNFRQAFKHKDKLNTFVLAPFIDDKKVEKAISELGVTVRCIPLAQPKVAATCLFTGQPTKSWALYAKSY
;
A
#
# COMPACT_ATOMS: atom_id res chain seq x y z
N GLU A 1 43.42 -51.30 8.20
CA GLU A 1 44.04 -51.58 6.87
C GLU A 1 43.05 -51.16 5.79
N GLY A 2 43.48 -50.31 4.86
CA GLY A 2 42.79 -50.06 3.59
C GLY A 2 42.35 -48.62 3.36
N VAL A 3 43.34 -47.76 3.06
CA VAL A 3 43.17 -46.43 2.44
C VAL A 3 42.83 -46.68 0.95
N ALA A 4 41.87 -45.94 0.41
CA ALA A 4 41.72 -45.74 -1.02
C ALA A 4 41.29 -44.30 -1.31
N ASP A 5 42.22 -43.53 -1.87
CA ASP A 5 42.05 -42.27 -2.60
C ASP A 5 41.09 -42.43 -3.78
N LEU A 6 40.30 -41.40 -4.05
CA LEU A 6 39.73 -41.13 -5.34
C LEU A 6 39.63 -39.61 -5.59
N ASP A 7 40.73 -39.06 -6.08
CA ASP A 7 40.75 -37.81 -6.86
C ASP A 7 40.15 -38.09 -8.24
N GLY A 8 39.02 -37.43 -8.55
CA GLY A 8 38.38 -37.43 -9.85
C GLY A 8 38.22 -36.00 -10.38
N ALA A 9 39.30 -35.39 -10.83
CA ALA A 9 39.27 -34.11 -11.53
C ALA A 9 38.70 -34.32 -12.95
N VAL A 10 37.52 -33.76 -13.22
CA VAL A 10 36.92 -33.67 -14.55
C VAL A 10 37.61 -32.54 -15.32
N VAL A 11 38.49 -32.89 -16.25
CA VAL A 11 39.10 -31.96 -17.21
C VAL A 11 38.06 -31.66 -18.30
N VAL A 12 37.42 -30.46 -18.24
CA VAL A 12 36.59 -29.95 -19.34
C VAL A 12 37.50 -29.36 -20.41
N GLN A 13 37.52 -29.97 -21.63
CA GLN A 13 38.36 -29.53 -22.74
C GLN A 13 37.98 -28.12 -23.23
N ALA A 14 39.00 -27.33 -23.54
CA ALA A 14 38.89 -25.92 -23.97
C ALA A 14 38.03 -25.69 -25.24
N ASP A 15 37.80 -26.71 -26.04
CA ASP A 15 37.04 -26.63 -27.29
C ASP A 15 35.52 -26.43 -27.09
N ASP A 16 34.95 -26.87 -25.98
CA ASP A 16 33.50 -26.66 -25.69
C ASP A 16 33.16 -25.22 -25.27
N VAL A 17 34.11 -24.54 -24.66
CA VAL A 17 33.95 -23.12 -24.28
C VAL A 17 33.97 -22.20 -25.50
N ALA A 18 34.83 -22.55 -26.51
CA ALA A 18 34.91 -21.81 -27.76
C ALA A 18 33.64 -21.97 -28.62
N LYS A 19 33.07 -23.18 -28.69
CA LYS A 19 31.79 -23.45 -29.38
C LYS A 19 30.59 -22.73 -28.72
N GLN A 20 30.51 -22.70 -27.41
CA GLN A 20 29.45 -21.97 -26.71
C GLN A 20 29.55 -20.44 -26.88
N ARG A 21 30.76 -19.87 -26.94
CA ARG A 21 30.96 -18.44 -27.25
C ARG A 21 30.57 -18.10 -28.69
N SER A 22 30.89 -18.93 -29.66
CA SER A 22 30.53 -18.76 -31.08
C SER A 22 29.00 -18.83 -31.27
N MET A 23 28.31 -19.76 -30.60
CA MET A 23 26.84 -19.85 -30.64
C MET A 23 26.15 -18.64 -30.01
N LYS A 24 26.65 -18.12 -28.88
CA LYS A 24 26.09 -16.89 -28.23
C LYS A 24 26.28 -15.63 -29.09
N LEU A 25 27.38 -15.52 -29.85
CA LEU A 25 27.63 -14.42 -30.79
C LEU A 25 26.70 -14.49 -32.01
N LYS A 26 26.44 -15.66 -32.58
CA LYS A 26 25.48 -15.84 -33.68
C LYS A 26 24.03 -15.54 -33.26
N CYS A 27 23.60 -15.95 -32.06
CA CYS A 27 22.27 -15.59 -31.55
C CYS A 27 22.09 -14.08 -31.30
N ARG A 28 23.13 -13.36 -30.89
CA ARG A 28 23.06 -11.90 -30.73
C ARG A 28 22.97 -11.14 -32.05
N SER A 29 23.68 -11.58 -33.10
CA SER A 29 23.59 -10.94 -34.41
C SER A 29 22.22 -11.11 -35.07
N THR A 30 21.59 -12.30 -34.91
CA THR A 30 20.26 -12.59 -35.45
C THR A 30 19.15 -11.82 -34.73
N ALA A 31 19.30 -11.57 -33.41
CA ALA A 31 18.37 -10.75 -32.63
C ALA A 31 18.45 -9.25 -32.99
N LEU A 32 19.68 -8.74 -33.27
CA LEU A 32 19.87 -7.35 -33.72
C LEU A 32 19.30 -7.11 -35.13
N GLN A 33 19.44 -8.07 -36.06
CA GLN A 33 18.84 -7.98 -37.39
C GLN A 33 17.30 -8.03 -37.34
N LYS A 34 16.68 -8.86 -36.49
CA LYS A 34 15.23 -8.90 -36.32
C LYS A 34 14.67 -7.61 -35.71
N ASN A 35 15.38 -6.99 -34.78
CA ASN A 35 14.96 -5.70 -34.22
C ASN A 35 15.06 -4.54 -35.22
N GLN A 36 16.06 -4.55 -36.12
CA GLN A 36 16.15 -3.53 -37.17
C GLN A 36 15.04 -3.65 -38.23
N ILE A 37 14.61 -4.86 -38.55
CA ILE A 37 13.47 -5.11 -39.47
C ILE A 37 12.17 -4.62 -38.82
N CYS A 38 11.96 -4.93 -37.55
CA CYS A 38 10.75 -4.52 -36.82
C CYS A 38 10.65 -2.97 -36.68
N LEU A 39 11.75 -2.27 -36.44
CA LEU A 39 11.78 -0.82 -36.39
C LEU A 39 11.51 -0.15 -37.75
N LYS A 40 11.92 -0.79 -38.86
CA LYS A 40 11.63 -0.32 -40.22
C LYS A 40 10.15 -0.45 -40.56
N GLU A 41 9.52 -1.57 -40.21
CA GLU A 41 8.07 -1.79 -40.42
C GLU A 41 7.19 -0.86 -39.59
N ILE A 42 7.60 -0.51 -38.37
CA ILE A 42 6.89 0.47 -37.51
C ILE A 42 6.99 1.88 -38.10
N SER A 43 8.15 2.26 -38.65
CA SER A 43 8.34 3.56 -39.32
C SER A 43 7.50 3.68 -40.61
N GLU A 44 7.39 2.62 -41.39
CA GLU A 44 6.59 2.61 -42.64
C GLU A 44 5.07 2.60 -42.38
N ARG A 45 4.62 1.99 -41.27
CA ARG A 45 3.22 2.06 -40.83
C ARG A 45 2.83 3.43 -40.28
N SER A 46 3.73 4.14 -39.60
CA SER A 46 3.51 5.51 -39.12
C SER A 46 3.32 6.50 -40.27
N ASN A 47 4.11 6.37 -41.36
CA ASN A 47 4.01 7.24 -42.53
C ASN A 47 2.76 7.00 -43.41
N LYS A 48 2.16 5.79 -43.37
CA LYS A 48 0.89 5.51 -44.07
C LYS A 48 -0.33 6.11 -43.35
N ASN A 49 -0.33 6.19 -42.05
CA ASN A 49 -1.44 6.76 -41.27
C ASN A 49 -1.52 8.30 -41.34
N HIS A 50 -0.40 9.00 -41.66
CA HIS A 50 -0.43 10.45 -41.85
C HIS A 50 -1.00 10.94 -43.19
N LYS A 51 -1.19 10.06 -44.18
CA LYS A 51 -1.81 10.41 -45.47
C LYS A 51 -3.34 10.22 -45.53
N PHE A 52 -3.97 9.57 -44.51
CA PHE A 52 -5.42 9.30 -44.52
C PHE A 52 -6.28 10.33 -43.76
N LEU A 53 -5.67 11.30 -43.09
CA LEU A 53 -6.38 12.30 -42.25
C LEU A 53 -6.59 13.67 -42.93
N LYS A 54 -6.46 13.79 -44.25
CA LYS A 54 -6.65 15.05 -44.99
C LYS A 54 -7.79 15.11 -45.97
N PHE A 55 -8.80 14.24 -45.89
CA PHE A 55 -10.04 14.40 -46.71
C PHE A 55 -11.23 13.96 -45.88
N GLN A 56 -11.95 14.91 -45.32
CA GLN A 56 -13.42 15.03 -45.24
C GLN A 56 -13.80 16.04 -44.15
N THR A 57 -13.91 17.29 -44.59
CA THR A 57 -14.78 18.27 -43.93
C THR A 57 -15.92 18.57 -44.93
N SER A 58 -17.12 18.16 -44.59
CA SER A 58 -18.38 18.90 -44.77
C SER A 58 -19.58 17.94 -44.83
N LYS A 59 -20.49 17.98 -43.87
CA LYS A 59 -21.92 18.27 -43.96
C LYS A 59 -22.68 17.82 -42.72
N ASN A 60 -23.35 18.80 -42.15
CA ASN A 60 -24.47 18.81 -41.21
C ASN A 60 -25.21 17.51 -40.93
N ILE A 61 -25.57 17.26 -39.63
CA ILE A 61 -26.92 16.92 -39.16
C ILE A 61 -26.99 16.90 -37.63
N HIS A 62 -27.92 17.71 -37.10
CA HIS A 62 -28.66 17.69 -35.83
C HIS A 62 -28.07 17.17 -34.51
N THR A 63 -28.04 18.10 -33.57
CA THR A 63 -27.87 17.99 -32.11
C THR A 63 -28.96 17.12 -31.43
N PRO A 64 -28.57 16.44 -30.35
CA PRO A 64 -29.36 16.53 -29.13
C PRO A 64 -28.49 16.90 -27.90
N THR A 65 -29.01 17.85 -27.16
CA THR A 65 -28.92 18.19 -25.74
C THR A 65 -27.61 17.92 -25.00
N GLN A 66 -26.99 19.03 -24.63
CA GLN A 66 -25.87 19.20 -23.73
C GLN A 66 -26.14 18.67 -22.31
N HIS A 67 -25.28 17.77 -21.84
CA HIS A 67 -24.89 17.74 -20.44
C HIS A 67 -23.58 18.53 -20.31
N GLN A 68 -23.64 19.65 -19.63
CA GLN A 68 -22.53 20.56 -19.35
C GLN A 68 -21.47 19.84 -18.49
N SER A 69 -20.35 19.49 -19.10
CA SER A 69 -19.08 19.36 -18.38
C SER A 69 -18.51 20.75 -18.20
N GLN A 70 -18.53 21.24 -16.97
CA GLN A 70 -17.86 22.50 -16.62
C GLN A 70 -16.34 22.30 -16.68
N ASN A 71 -15.75 22.68 -17.82
CA ASN A 71 -14.33 22.98 -17.89
C ASN A 71 -14.09 24.30 -17.14
N HIS A 72 -13.60 24.24 -15.91
CA HIS A 72 -13.03 25.40 -15.23
C HIS A 72 -11.67 25.72 -15.85
N THR A 73 -11.69 26.58 -16.87
CA THR A 73 -10.53 27.39 -17.23
C THR A 73 -10.24 28.34 -16.06
N MET A 74 -9.16 28.08 -15.32
CA MET A 74 -8.66 29.00 -14.30
C MET A 74 -8.22 30.31 -14.97
N SER A 75 -8.98 31.37 -14.77
CA SER A 75 -8.57 32.74 -15.03
C SER A 75 -7.41 33.09 -14.10
N LEU A 76 -6.30 33.48 -14.70
CA LEU A 76 -5.16 34.11 -14.01
C LEU A 76 -5.61 35.47 -13.44
N HIS A 77 -5.99 35.48 -12.15
CA HIS A 77 -6.14 36.72 -11.39
C HIS A 77 -4.88 36.97 -10.59
N SER A 78 -4.40 38.20 -10.79
CA SER A 78 -3.25 38.82 -10.18
C SER A 78 -3.21 38.79 -8.66
N GLY A 79 -2.03 38.44 -8.08
CA GLY A 79 -1.51 39.07 -6.88
C GLY A 79 -2.21 38.80 -5.54
N GLY A 80 -2.57 37.55 -5.24
CA GLY A 80 -2.84 37.13 -3.88
C GLY A 80 -1.93 35.97 -3.49
N THR A 81 -1.15 36.09 -2.42
CA THR A 81 -0.40 34.98 -1.86
C THR A 81 -1.36 33.85 -1.53
N MET A 82 -1.38 32.76 -2.31
CA MET A 82 -2.14 31.56 -1.95
C MET A 82 -1.60 31.07 -0.60
N LYS A 83 -2.42 31.17 0.43
CA LYS A 83 -2.05 30.78 1.81
C LYS A 83 -1.76 29.27 1.92
N ASN A 84 -2.40 28.44 1.10
CA ASN A 84 -2.30 26.98 1.12
C ASN A 84 -2.25 26.45 -0.32
N ALA A 85 -1.50 25.35 -0.55
CA ALA A 85 -1.40 24.72 -1.87
C ALA A 85 -2.56 23.76 -2.17
N ILE A 86 -3.27 23.30 -1.16
CA ILE A 86 -4.43 22.39 -1.24
C ILE A 86 -5.69 23.14 -0.82
N SER A 87 -6.74 23.05 -1.61
CA SER A 87 -8.06 23.60 -1.32
C SER A 87 -9.14 22.56 -1.66
N PRO A 88 -10.15 22.36 -0.79
CA PRO A 88 -10.30 22.96 0.54
C PRO A 88 -9.21 22.49 1.53
N THR A 89 -9.05 23.22 2.63
CA THR A 89 -8.15 22.84 3.73
C THR A 89 -8.73 21.66 4.53
N ARG A 90 -7.90 21.03 5.37
CA ARG A 90 -8.32 19.92 6.26
C ARG A 90 -9.47 20.33 7.19
N SER A 91 -9.45 21.57 7.69
CA SER A 91 -10.49 22.09 8.60
C SER A 91 -11.79 22.42 7.88
N GLU A 92 -11.75 22.80 6.61
CA GLU A 92 -12.94 23.11 5.83
C GLU A 92 -13.67 21.84 5.36
N ASN A 93 -12.93 20.88 4.78
CA ASN A 93 -13.49 19.60 4.32
C ASN A 93 -12.40 18.53 4.24
N PHE A 94 -12.22 17.75 5.30
CA PHE A 94 -11.18 16.72 5.38
C PHE A 94 -11.30 15.65 4.28
N SER A 95 -12.52 15.28 3.90
CA SER A 95 -12.74 14.25 2.87
C SER A 95 -12.33 14.74 1.48
N GLU A 96 -12.66 15.99 1.13
CA GLU A 96 -12.27 16.59 -0.14
C GLU A 96 -10.80 16.95 -0.15
N TRP A 97 -10.26 17.50 0.94
CA TRP A 97 -8.83 17.72 1.12
C TRP A 97 -8.03 16.46 0.82
N TYR A 98 -8.45 15.31 1.33
CA TYR A 98 -7.79 14.02 1.08
C TYR A 98 -7.73 13.69 -0.42
N GLN A 99 -8.83 13.88 -1.16
CA GLN A 99 -8.87 13.66 -2.60
C GLN A 99 -7.95 14.65 -3.35
N GLN A 100 -7.95 15.91 -2.92
CA GLN A 100 -7.09 16.93 -3.51
C GLN A 100 -5.60 16.66 -3.25
N VAL A 101 -5.22 16.17 -2.08
CA VAL A 101 -3.84 15.74 -1.82
C VAL A 101 -3.42 14.64 -2.79
N ILE A 102 -4.24 13.61 -3.01
CA ILE A 102 -3.95 12.52 -3.94
C ILE A 102 -3.76 13.04 -5.37
N CYS A 103 -4.67 13.90 -5.83
CA CYS A 103 -4.65 14.48 -7.16
C CYS A 103 -3.42 15.39 -7.37
N GLN A 104 -3.23 16.36 -6.48
CA GLN A 104 -2.15 17.37 -6.59
C GLN A 104 -0.75 16.79 -6.37
N SER A 105 -0.64 15.68 -5.64
CA SER A 105 0.62 14.94 -5.46
C SER A 105 0.87 13.91 -6.56
N GLU A 106 -0.07 13.75 -7.50
CA GLU A 106 -0.02 12.77 -8.58
C GLU A 106 0.18 11.33 -8.09
N LEU A 107 -0.54 10.92 -7.03
CA LEU A 107 -0.42 9.58 -6.45
C LEU A 107 -1.25 8.55 -7.19
N ALA A 108 -2.50 8.88 -7.48
CA ALA A 108 -3.44 8.01 -8.16
C ALA A 108 -4.59 8.82 -8.79
N GLU A 109 -5.33 8.17 -9.67
CA GLU A 109 -6.53 8.71 -10.32
C GLU A 109 -7.57 7.60 -10.52
N ASN A 110 -8.83 7.99 -10.77
CA ASN A 110 -9.87 7.04 -11.09
C ASN A 110 -9.60 6.41 -12.47
N SER A 111 -9.75 5.09 -12.56
CA SER A 111 -9.73 4.42 -13.86
C SER A 111 -11.10 4.55 -14.57
N PRO A 112 -11.19 4.22 -15.86
CA PRO A 112 -12.48 4.10 -16.56
C PRO A 112 -13.41 3.06 -15.92
N VAL A 113 -12.88 2.08 -15.20
CA VAL A 113 -13.66 1.07 -14.47
C VAL A 113 -14.01 1.62 -13.10
N ARG A 114 -15.31 1.76 -12.83
CA ARG A 114 -15.81 2.29 -11.55
C ARG A 114 -15.25 1.50 -10.35
N GLY A 115 -14.71 2.22 -9.39
CA GLY A 115 -14.15 1.65 -8.17
C GLY A 115 -12.71 1.17 -8.28
N CYS A 116 -12.15 1.11 -9.48
CA CYS A 116 -10.74 0.83 -9.69
C CYS A 116 -9.94 2.12 -9.81
N MET A 117 -8.68 2.09 -9.39
CA MET A 117 -7.77 3.24 -9.47
C MET A 117 -6.56 2.93 -10.35
N VAL A 118 -6.04 3.96 -11.01
CA VAL A 118 -4.70 3.94 -11.58
C VAL A 118 -3.75 4.51 -10.54
N ILE A 119 -2.81 3.71 -10.06
CA ILE A 119 -1.74 4.21 -9.18
C ILE A 119 -0.64 4.78 -10.07
N ARG A 120 -0.41 6.09 -9.97
CA ARG A 120 0.59 6.79 -10.79
C ARG A 120 2.01 6.50 -10.26
N PRO A 121 3.06 6.76 -11.05
CA PRO A 121 4.43 6.38 -10.68
C PRO A 121 4.89 6.85 -9.30
N TRP A 122 4.46 8.03 -8.84
CA TRP A 122 4.83 8.52 -7.51
C TRP A 122 4.16 7.73 -6.38
N GLY A 123 2.86 7.43 -6.53
CA GLY A 123 2.13 6.57 -5.59
C GLY A 123 2.64 5.14 -5.61
N TYR A 124 2.95 4.60 -6.80
CA TYR A 124 3.50 3.26 -6.93
C TYR A 124 4.89 3.15 -6.30
N GLY A 125 5.74 4.18 -6.46
CA GLY A 125 7.04 4.22 -5.80
C GLY A 125 6.97 4.19 -4.26
N ILE A 126 5.89 4.74 -3.64
CA ILE A 126 5.65 4.58 -2.20
C ILE A 126 5.29 3.11 -1.89
N TRP A 127 4.44 2.48 -2.71
CA TRP A 127 4.08 1.07 -2.57
C TRP A 127 5.29 0.15 -2.68
N GLU A 128 6.20 0.39 -3.62
CA GLU A 128 7.45 -0.36 -3.76
C GLU A 128 8.33 -0.28 -2.50
N GLN A 129 8.38 0.90 -1.84
CA GLN A 129 9.11 1.02 -0.59
C GLN A 129 8.42 0.24 0.55
N ILE A 130 7.08 0.29 0.64
CA ILE A 130 6.29 -0.49 1.61
C ILE A 130 6.53 -1.99 1.38
N GLN A 131 6.41 -2.43 0.12
CA GLN A 131 6.62 -3.81 -0.28
C GLN A 131 8.02 -4.28 0.09
N ARG A 132 9.06 -3.55 -0.28
CA ARG A 132 10.44 -3.93 -0.01
C ARG A 132 10.73 -4.10 1.48
N GLU A 133 10.25 -3.18 2.31
CA GLU A 133 10.52 -3.21 3.75
C GLU A 133 9.74 -4.33 4.46
N LEU A 134 8.49 -4.57 4.08
CA LEU A 134 7.69 -5.65 4.64
C LEU A 134 8.17 -7.01 4.14
N ASP A 135 8.47 -7.15 2.85
CA ASP A 135 8.97 -8.40 2.25
C ASP A 135 10.26 -8.88 2.94
N GLN A 136 11.17 -7.95 3.25
CA GLN A 136 12.37 -8.28 3.99
C GLN A 136 12.04 -8.79 5.40
N LYS A 137 11.11 -8.15 6.12
CA LYS A 137 10.69 -8.57 7.46
C LYS A 137 10.03 -9.95 7.46
N PHE A 138 9.28 -10.29 6.41
CA PHE A 138 8.70 -11.63 6.25
C PHE A 138 9.79 -12.68 5.99
N LYS A 139 10.74 -12.38 5.11
CA LYS A 139 11.89 -13.26 4.83
C LYS A 139 12.77 -13.48 6.06
N ASP A 140 12.95 -12.45 6.89
CA ASP A 140 13.70 -12.54 8.15
C ASP A 140 13.05 -13.49 9.17
N THR A 141 11.76 -13.80 8.99
CA THR A 141 11.01 -14.77 9.81
C THR A 141 10.80 -16.12 9.12
N GLY A 142 11.48 -16.35 7.99
CA GLY A 142 11.47 -17.64 7.27
C GLY A 142 10.38 -17.78 6.21
N HIS A 143 9.57 -16.75 5.98
CA HIS A 143 8.53 -16.80 4.95
C HIS A 143 9.13 -16.71 3.54
N VAL A 144 8.49 -17.40 2.61
CA VAL A 144 8.85 -17.38 1.19
C VAL A 144 7.68 -16.87 0.34
N ASN A 145 8.01 -16.18 -0.76
CA ASN A 145 6.99 -15.69 -1.67
C ASN A 145 6.55 -16.79 -2.64
N ALA A 146 5.24 -16.89 -2.86
CA ALA A 146 4.63 -17.69 -3.91
C ALA A 146 3.63 -16.84 -4.71
N TYR A 147 3.11 -17.39 -5.80
CA TYR A 147 2.05 -16.76 -6.59
C TYR A 147 0.96 -17.80 -6.88
N PHE A 148 -0.28 -17.41 -6.64
CA PHE A 148 -1.46 -18.23 -6.90
C PHE A 148 -2.35 -17.56 -7.96
N PRO A 149 -3.12 -18.35 -8.75
CA PRO A 149 -3.93 -17.84 -9.84
C PRO A 149 -4.97 -16.79 -9.39
N LEU A 150 -5.26 -15.84 -10.28
CA LEU A 150 -6.28 -14.83 -10.09
C LEU A 150 -7.70 -15.41 -10.07
N LEU A 151 -7.93 -16.45 -10.87
CA LEU A 151 -9.25 -17.04 -11.08
C LEU A 151 -9.46 -18.25 -10.17
N ILE A 152 -10.59 -18.29 -9.49
CA ILE A 152 -11.02 -19.36 -8.60
C ILE A 152 -12.24 -20.05 -9.21
N PRO A 153 -12.27 -21.37 -9.37
CA PRO A 153 -13.47 -22.11 -9.77
C PRO A 153 -14.61 -21.92 -8.77
N LEU A 154 -15.82 -21.66 -9.24
CA LEU A 154 -16.99 -21.43 -8.39
C LEU A 154 -17.25 -22.56 -7.38
N PRO A 155 -17.08 -23.88 -7.71
CA PRO A 155 -17.25 -24.96 -6.76
C PRO A 155 -16.35 -24.88 -5.52
N PHE A 156 -15.16 -24.27 -5.64
CA PHE A 156 -14.27 -24.10 -4.50
C PHE A 156 -14.86 -23.14 -3.46
N LEU A 157 -15.45 -22.02 -3.92
CA LEU A 157 -16.13 -21.08 -3.04
C LEU A 157 -17.43 -21.65 -2.45
N GLN A 158 -18.16 -22.47 -3.21
CA GLN A 158 -19.36 -23.17 -2.71
C GLN A 158 -19.00 -24.10 -1.55
N LYS A 159 -17.96 -24.93 -1.72
CA LYS A 159 -17.47 -25.82 -0.65
C LYS A 159 -17.04 -25.04 0.59
N GLU A 160 -16.43 -23.88 0.43
CA GLU A 160 -16.02 -23.02 1.55
C GLU A 160 -17.24 -22.39 2.24
N ALA A 161 -18.24 -21.95 1.48
CA ALA A 161 -19.47 -21.37 2.00
C ALA A 161 -20.30 -22.36 2.86
N GLU A 162 -20.13 -23.65 2.67
CA GLU A 162 -20.73 -24.69 3.52
C GLU A 162 -20.09 -24.74 4.92
N HIS A 163 -18.86 -24.24 5.06
CA HIS A 163 -18.08 -24.31 6.30
C HIS A 163 -17.83 -22.95 6.93
N VAL A 164 -18.04 -21.85 6.17
CA VAL A 164 -17.72 -20.48 6.57
C VAL A 164 -18.89 -19.54 6.32
N ASP A 165 -19.58 -19.14 7.37
CA ASP A 165 -20.67 -18.18 7.31
C ASP A 165 -20.18 -16.79 6.83
N GLY A 166 -20.89 -16.19 5.86
CA GLY A 166 -20.68 -14.80 5.47
C GLY A 166 -19.54 -14.54 4.49
N PHE A 167 -18.97 -15.59 3.88
CA PHE A 167 -17.88 -15.46 2.93
C PHE A 167 -18.31 -14.72 1.64
N ALA A 168 -17.43 -13.87 1.16
CA ALA A 168 -17.47 -12.92 0.03
C ALA A 168 -18.61 -13.12 -1.00
N LYS A 169 -19.76 -12.49 -0.79
CA LYS A 169 -20.85 -12.41 -1.79
C LYS A 169 -20.60 -11.36 -2.87
N GLU A 170 -19.74 -10.38 -2.64
CA GLU A 170 -19.46 -9.24 -3.50
C GLU A 170 -18.15 -9.49 -4.27
N CYS A 171 -18.22 -10.26 -5.37
CA CYS A 171 -17.09 -10.61 -6.21
C CYS A 171 -17.42 -10.35 -7.70
N ALA A 172 -16.39 -10.33 -8.55
CA ALA A 172 -16.57 -10.33 -10.00
C ALA A 172 -16.54 -11.75 -10.52
N VAL A 173 -17.50 -12.05 -11.40
CA VAL A 173 -17.72 -13.39 -11.98
C VAL A 173 -17.38 -13.34 -13.46
N VAL A 174 -16.52 -14.26 -13.92
CA VAL A 174 -16.17 -14.46 -15.32
C VAL A 174 -17.03 -15.60 -15.87
N THR A 175 -17.88 -15.28 -16.85
CA THR A 175 -18.86 -16.20 -17.44
C THR A 175 -18.55 -16.58 -18.87
N HIS A 176 -17.68 -15.84 -19.57
CA HIS A 176 -17.33 -16.03 -20.97
C HIS A 176 -15.82 -15.98 -21.17
N HIS A 177 -15.31 -16.71 -22.18
CA HIS A 177 -13.86 -16.78 -22.44
C HIS A 177 -13.42 -16.05 -23.72
N ARG A 178 -14.33 -15.48 -24.50
CA ARG A 178 -14.01 -14.73 -25.73
C ARG A 178 -15.02 -13.64 -26.04
N LEU A 179 -14.67 -12.81 -27.01
CA LEU A 179 -15.57 -11.83 -27.62
C LEU A 179 -15.82 -12.23 -29.08
N GLU A 180 -17.04 -12.01 -29.56
CA GLU A 180 -17.44 -12.14 -30.97
C GLU A 180 -17.95 -10.81 -31.49
N GLN A 181 -17.75 -10.58 -32.80
CA GLN A 181 -18.25 -9.37 -33.44
C GLN A 181 -19.65 -9.67 -33.99
N THR A 182 -20.60 -8.85 -33.57
CA THR A 182 -21.98 -8.88 -34.07
C THR A 182 -22.07 -8.30 -35.50
N ALA A 183 -23.19 -8.52 -36.22
CA ALA A 183 -23.36 -8.05 -37.58
C ALA A 183 -23.29 -6.50 -37.75
N ASP A 184 -23.57 -5.76 -36.67
CA ASP A 184 -23.41 -4.29 -36.59
C ASP A 184 -22.00 -3.83 -36.14
N GLY A 185 -21.04 -4.76 -36.06
CA GLY A 185 -19.64 -4.48 -35.77
C GLY A 185 -19.29 -4.32 -34.28
N LYS A 186 -20.24 -4.53 -33.36
CA LYS A 186 -19.97 -4.45 -31.91
C LYS A 186 -19.41 -5.76 -31.39
N LEU A 187 -18.58 -5.63 -30.32
CA LEU A 187 -18.10 -6.79 -29.60
C LEU A 187 -19.09 -7.18 -28.50
N THR A 188 -19.39 -8.46 -28.39
CA THR A 188 -20.24 -9.06 -27.37
C THR A 188 -19.55 -10.27 -26.74
N PRO A 189 -19.78 -10.55 -25.43
CA PRO A 189 -19.30 -11.78 -24.81
C PRO A 189 -19.83 -13.01 -25.55
N ALA A 190 -18.97 -14.00 -25.76
CA ALA A 190 -19.27 -15.26 -26.41
C ALA A 190 -18.45 -16.41 -25.82
N GLY A 191 -18.86 -17.63 -26.07
CA GLY A 191 -18.24 -18.81 -25.50
C GLY A 191 -18.43 -18.83 -23.99
N GLU A 192 -19.68 -19.05 -23.56
CA GLU A 192 -20.00 -19.22 -22.14
C GLU A 192 -19.21 -20.38 -21.53
N LEU A 193 -18.72 -20.16 -20.32
CA LEU A 193 -18.01 -21.18 -19.56
C LEU A 193 -19.02 -22.17 -18.98
N GLU A 194 -18.72 -23.46 -19.03
CA GLU A 194 -19.54 -24.49 -18.35
C GLU A 194 -19.60 -24.22 -16.83
N GLU A 195 -18.48 -23.81 -16.24
CA GLU A 195 -18.40 -23.36 -14.85
C GLU A 195 -17.87 -21.92 -14.77
N PRO A 196 -18.61 -20.99 -14.15
CA PRO A 196 -18.15 -19.65 -13.92
C PRO A 196 -16.86 -19.62 -13.07
N LEU A 197 -15.99 -18.65 -13.35
CA LEU A 197 -14.80 -18.39 -12.56
C LEU A 197 -14.96 -17.09 -11.78
N ILE A 198 -14.37 -17.04 -10.60
CA ILE A 198 -14.42 -15.88 -9.72
C ILE A 198 -13.05 -15.18 -9.73
N ILE A 199 -13.03 -13.88 -9.94
CA ILE A 199 -11.83 -13.09 -9.67
C ILE A 199 -11.66 -13.03 -8.16
N ARG A 200 -10.52 -13.51 -7.65
CA ARG A 200 -10.28 -13.69 -6.20
C ARG A 200 -10.59 -12.42 -5.39
N PRO A 201 -11.50 -12.48 -4.42
CA PRO A 201 -11.70 -11.43 -3.42
C PRO A 201 -10.71 -11.58 -2.25
N THR A 202 -10.17 -12.77 -2.07
CA THR A 202 -9.13 -13.23 -1.15
C THR A 202 -8.68 -14.61 -1.63
N SER A 203 -7.59 -15.16 -1.12
CA SER A 203 -6.95 -16.34 -1.73
C SER A 203 -6.98 -17.60 -0.87
N GLU A 204 -7.62 -17.59 0.32
CA GLU A 204 -7.66 -18.75 1.21
C GLU A 204 -8.08 -20.03 0.48
N THR A 205 -9.12 -19.96 -0.34
CA THR A 205 -9.70 -21.07 -1.10
C THR A 205 -8.71 -21.71 -2.07
N VAL A 206 -8.10 -20.89 -2.94
CA VAL A 206 -7.16 -21.41 -3.96
C VAL A 206 -5.83 -21.85 -3.34
N ILE A 207 -5.41 -21.18 -2.28
CA ILE A 207 -4.20 -21.52 -1.52
C ILE A 207 -4.44 -22.81 -0.74
N GLY A 208 -5.58 -22.95 -0.08
CA GLY A 208 -5.97 -24.16 0.66
C GLY A 208 -5.95 -25.41 -0.22
N ALA A 209 -6.46 -25.31 -1.46
CA ALA A 209 -6.39 -26.40 -2.44
C ALA A 209 -4.96 -26.78 -2.85
N SER A 210 -4.00 -25.87 -2.74
CA SER A 210 -2.58 -26.17 -2.96
C SER A 210 -1.94 -26.75 -1.72
N PHE A 211 -2.24 -26.21 -0.55
CA PHE A 211 -1.71 -26.66 0.73
C PHE A 211 -2.11 -28.09 1.08
N SER A 212 -3.34 -28.51 0.72
CA SER A 212 -3.78 -29.91 0.90
C SER A 212 -2.92 -30.93 0.13
N ARG A 213 -2.25 -30.50 -0.95
CA ARG A 213 -1.32 -31.35 -1.70
C ARG A 213 0.14 -31.21 -1.24
N TRP A 214 0.52 -30.02 -0.76
CA TRP A 214 1.91 -29.75 -0.35
C TRP A 214 2.23 -30.26 1.05
N VAL A 215 1.24 -30.24 1.95
CA VAL A 215 1.38 -30.68 3.35
C VAL A 215 0.89 -32.10 3.46
N GLN A 216 1.83 -33.05 3.67
CA GLN A 216 1.52 -34.49 3.81
C GLN A 216 2.03 -35.06 5.13
N SER A 217 3.05 -34.46 5.71
CA SER A 217 3.75 -34.97 6.89
C SER A 217 4.15 -33.78 7.80
N TYR A 218 4.38 -34.07 9.07
CA TYR A 218 4.88 -33.10 10.05
C TYR A 218 6.22 -32.45 9.61
N ARG A 219 6.95 -33.08 8.67
CA ARG A 219 8.21 -32.53 8.13
C ARG A 219 7.99 -31.38 7.15
N ASP A 220 6.78 -31.24 6.62
CA ASP A 220 6.40 -30.15 5.72
C ASP A 220 5.96 -28.90 6.49
N LEU A 221 5.93 -28.97 7.84
CA LEU A 221 5.46 -27.93 8.73
C LEU A 221 6.63 -27.27 9.52
N PRO A 222 6.53 -25.97 9.83
CA PRO A 222 5.51 -25.05 9.35
C PRO A 222 5.69 -24.68 7.88
N LEU A 223 4.60 -24.55 7.13
CA LEU A 223 4.59 -23.99 5.78
C LEU A 223 4.28 -22.49 5.87
N LEU A 224 5.23 -21.64 5.48
CA LEU A 224 5.18 -20.18 5.66
C LEU A 224 5.21 -19.46 4.31
N ILE A 225 4.05 -19.08 3.79
CA ILE A 225 3.91 -18.52 2.43
C ILE A 225 3.39 -17.08 2.50
N ASN A 226 3.95 -16.24 1.66
CA ASN A 226 3.50 -14.88 1.39
C ASN A 226 3.21 -14.69 -0.10
N GLN A 227 2.22 -13.86 -0.44
CA GLN A 227 1.90 -13.47 -1.81
C GLN A 227 1.72 -11.94 -1.90
N TRP A 228 2.38 -11.33 -2.90
CA TRP A 228 2.09 -9.96 -3.35
C TRP A 228 1.20 -10.04 -4.58
N ALA A 229 -0.01 -9.48 -4.49
CA ALA A 229 -1.02 -9.69 -5.51
C ALA A 229 -2.04 -8.54 -5.53
N ASN A 230 -2.99 -8.62 -6.46
CA ASN A 230 -4.22 -7.85 -6.46
C ASN A 230 -5.40 -8.75 -6.08
N VAL A 231 -6.45 -8.15 -5.57
CA VAL A 231 -7.76 -8.77 -5.35
C VAL A 231 -8.85 -7.82 -5.80
N LEU A 232 -10.05 -8.37 -6.05
CA LEU A 232 -11.20 -7.57 -6.45
C LEU A 232 -12.40 -7.88 -5.56
N ARG A 233 -12.92 -6.83 -4.90
CA ARG A 233 -14.15 -6.85 -4.08
C ARG A 233 -15.10 -5.79 -4.62
N TRP A 234 -16.33 -6.15 -4.95
CA TRP A 234 -17.27 -5.22 -5.56
C TRP A 234 -17.67 -4.11 -4.57
N GLU A 235 -17.07 -2.92 -4.71
CA GLU A 235 -17.26 -1.82 -3.76
C GLU A 235 -18.24 -0.77 -4.31
N MET A 236 -19.28 -0.49 -3.53
CA MET A 236 -20.33 0.45 -3.93
C MET A 236 -19.98 1.91 -3.66
N ARG A 237 -19.10 2.20 -2.70
CA ARG A 237 -18.69 3.55 -2.29
C ARG A 237 -17.17 3.70 -2.32
N PRO A 238 -16.56 3.69 -3.51
CA PRO A 238 -15.11 3.68 -3.62
C PRO A 238 -14.48 4.99 -3.12
N ARG A 239 -13.30 4.86 -2.52
CA ARG A 239 -12.39 5.95 -2.16
C ARG A 239 -10.98 5.52 -2.46
N ILE A 240 -10.25 6.28 -3.28
CA ILE A 240 -8.88 5.97 -3.69
C ILE A 240 -8.04 5.62 -2.46
N PHE A 241 -7.26 4.53 -2.54
CA PHE A 241 -6.45 3.88 -1.51
C PHE A 241 -7.21 3.32 -0.30
N LEU A 242 -8.32 3.89 0.13
CA LEU A 242 -9.00 3.45 1.36
C LEU A 242 -9.97 2.30 1.12
N ARG A 243 -10.74 2.39 0.04
CA ARG A 243 -11.80 1.45 -0.29
C ARG A 243 -12.01 1.48 -1.80
N THR A 244 -11.33 0.58 -2.52
CA THR A 244 -11.45 0.44 -3.99
C THR A 244 -11.88 -0.97 -4.32
N SER A 245 -12.49 -1.15 -5.49
CA SER A 245 -12.92 -2.47 -5.95
C SER A 245 -11.70 -3.36 -6.19
N GLU A 246 -10.75 -2.91 -6.97
CA GLU A 246 -9.45 -3.54 -7.12
C GLU A 246 -8.40 -2.81 -6.28
N PHE A 247 -7.51 -3.56 -5.63
CA PHE A 247 -6.37 -3.02 -4.89
C PHE A 247 -5.21 -4.01 -4.84
N LEU A 248 -4.01 -3.46 -4.69
CA LEU A 248 -2.81 -4.24 -4.41
C LEU A 248 -2.72 -4.49 -2.91
N TRP A 249 -2.28 -5.67 -2.56
CA TRP A 249 -2.07 -6.07 -1.18
C TRP A 249 -0.95 -7.09 -1.03
N GLN A 250 -0.66 -7.40 0.18
CA GLN A 250 0.08 -8.57 0.62
C GLN A 250 -0.86 -9.44 1.43
N GLU A 251 -0.83 -10.72 1.20
CA GLU A 251 -1.49 -11.74 1.99
C GLU A 251 -0.51 -12.85 2.33
N GLY A 252 -0.46 -13.22 3.60
CA GLY A 252 0.29 -14.37 4.05
C GLY A 252 -0.64 -15.48 4.49
N HIS A 253 -0.22 -16.71 4.24
CA HIS A 253 -0.96 -17.91 4.58
C HIS A 253 0.01 -18.95 5.10
N THR A 254 -0.28 -19.51 6.28
CA THR A 254 0.63 -20.47 6.92
C THR A 254 -0.11 -21.70 7.42
N VAL A 255 0.64 -22.80 7.54
CA VAL A 255 0.14 -24.09 8.06
C VAL A 255 1.06 -24.57 9.15
N HIS A 256 0.47 -25.03 10.25
CA HIS A 256 1.16 -25.43 11.47
C HIS A 256 0.67 -26.77 12.00
N GLY A 257 1.50 -27.44 12.79
CA GLY A 257 1.16 -28.71 13.44
C GLY A 257 0.32 -28.55 14.69
N SER A 258 0.34 -27.37 15.33
CA SER A 258 -0.41 -27.15 16.57
C SER A 258 -1.12 -25.81 16.60
N SER A 259 -2.12 -25.69 17.48
CA SER A 259 -2.84 -24.44 17.75
C SER A 259 -1.91 -23.36 18.29
N GLU A 260 -0.98 -23.73 19.15
CA GLU A 260 -0.03 -22.81 19.78
C GLU A 260 0.90 -22.19 18.75
N GLU A 261 1.52 -23.01 17.89
CA GLU A 261 2.37 -22.53 16.79
C GLU A 261 1.62 -21.55 15.87
N ALA A 262 0.38 -21.85 15.50
CA ALA A 262 -0.43 -21.01 14.64
C ALA A 262 -0.83 -19.68 15.32
N LEU A 263 -1.13 -19.71 16.62
CA LEU A 263 -1.43 -18.49 17.37
C LEU A 263 -0.18 -17.62 17.53
N ASP A 264 0.98 -18.20 17.83
CA ASP A 264 2.26 -17.50 17.90
C ASP A 264 2.62 -16.84 16.58
N GLU A 265 2.37 -17.54 15.46
CA GLU A 265 2.56 -16.97 14.12
C GLU A 265 1.62 -15.80 13.87
N THR A 266 0.34 -15.93 14.23
CA THR A 266 -0.65 -14.85 14.13
C THR A 266 -0.20 -13.59 14.86
N MET A 267 0.30 -13.75 16.09
CA MET A 267 0.80 -12.63 16.91
C MET A 267 2.10 -12.04 16.38
N LYS A 268 3.01 -12.88 15.91
CA LYS A 268 4.28 -12.47 15.27
C LYS A 268 4.03 -11.56 14.05
N MET A 269 3.08 -11.92 13.20
CA MET A 269 2.73 -11.11 12.02
C MET A 269 2.06 -9.79 12.41
N LEU A 270 1.21 -9.79 13.42
CA LEU A 270 0.63 -8.57 13.98
C LEU A 270 1.72 -7.62 14.51
N ASP A 271 2.75 -8.15 15.19
CA ASP A 271 3.88 -7.38 15.70
C ASP A 271 4.76 -6.81 14.58
N ILE A 272 4.92 -7.54 13.47
CA ILE A 272 5.60 -7.04 12.27
C ILE A 272 4.85 -5.85 11.69
N TYR A 273 3.53 -5.93 11.59
CA TYR A 273 2.69 -4.85 11.08
C TYR A 273 2.72 -3.61 11.98
N GLU A 274 2.63 -3.80 13.30
CA GLU A 274 2.78 -2.70 14.25
C GLU A 274 4.14 -2.01 14.11
N ARG A 275 5.23 -2.78 14.16
CA ARG A 275 6.59 -2.24 14.01
C ARG A 275 6.77 -1.52 12.69
N PHE A 276 6.24 -2.06 11.60
CA PHE A 276 6.28 -1.42 10.30
C PHE A 276 5.51 -0.08 10.30
N ALA A 277 4.28 -0.06 10.80
CA ALA A 277 3.47 1.16 10.90
C ALA A 277 4.17 2.24 11.73
N VAL A 278 4.71 1.88 12.89
CA VAL A 278 5.38 2.81 13.80
C VAL A 278 6.72 3.29 13.23
N GLU A 279 7.59 2.37 12.81
CA GLU A 279 8.96 2.70 12.41
C GLU A 279 9.05 3.31 11.02
N HIS A 280 8.29 2.79 10.03
CA HIS A 280 8.43 3.17 8.63
C HIS A 280 7.38 4.19 8.20
N LEU A 281 6.12 4.02 8.63
CA LEU A 281 5.05 4.97 8.34
C LEU A 281 4.94 6.11 9.37
N ALA A 282 5.74 6.07 10.44
CA ALA A 282 5.68 7.03 11.57
C ALA A 282 4.24 7.14 12.16
N MET A 283 3.49 6.05 12.13
CA MET A 283 2.08 6.00 12.49
C MET A 283 1.88 5.10 13.71
N PRO A 284 1.56 5.65 14.89
CA PRO A 284 1.24 4.86 16.08
C PRO A 284 -0.08 4.13 15.87
N VAL A 285 -0.14 2.88 16.33
CA VAL A 285 -1.31 2.01 16.21
C VAL A 285 -1.65 1.35 17.55
N ILE A 286 -2.90 0.95 17.70
CA ILE A 286 -3.39 0.15 18.83
C ILE A 286 -3.63 -1.27 18.33
N LYS A 287 -2.95 -2.25 18.94
CA LYS A 287 -3.19 -3.68 18.69
C LYS A 287 -4.35 -4.19 19.52
N GLY A 288 -5.21 -4.99 18.92
CA GLY A 288 -6.32 -5.61 19.64
C GLY A 288 -6.98 -6.74 18.86
N GLU A 289 -7.82 -7.48 19.55
CA GLU A 289 -8.68 -8.50 18.97
C GLU A 289 -10.00 -7.89 18.51
N LYS A 290 -10.53 -8.35 17.38
CA LYS A 290 -11.87 -7.99 16.91
C LYS A 290 -12.94 -8.68 17.73
N CYS A 291 -14.03 -7.97 18.03
CA CYS A 291 -15.23 -8.59 18.60
C CYS A 291 -15.86 -9.60 17.63
N SER A 292 -16.76 -10.44 18.11
CA SER A 292 -17.30 -11.58 17.35
C SER A 292 -17.92 -11.18 16.01
N TRP A 293 -18.64 -10.06 15.94
CA TRP A 293 -19.31 -9.58 14.70
C TRP A 293 -18.41 -8.78 13.75
N GLU A 294 -17.20 -8.40 14.17
CA GLU A 294 -16.19 -7.71 13.33
C GLU A 294 -15.05 -8.66 12.90
N ARG A 295 -15.13 -9.91 13.30
CA ARG A 295 -14.13 -10.96 13.01
C ARG A 295 -14.14 -11.32 11.53
N PHE A 296 -12.99 -11.72 11.00
CA PHE A 296 -12.92 -12.26 9.64
C PHE A 296 -13.77 -13.53 9.56
N PRO A 297 -14.66 -13.66 8.55
CA PRO A 297 -15.49 -14.85 8.40
C PRO A 297 -14.65 -16.13 8.40
N GLY A 298 -15.04 -17.10 9.22
CA GLY A 298 -14.32 -18.37 9.37
C GLY A 298 -13.09 -18.36 10.28
N ALA A 299 -12.62 -17.20 10.75
CA ALA A 299 -11.53 -17.15 11.72
C ALA A 299 -12.02 -17.43 13.15
N VAL A 300 -11.23 -18.14 13.93
CA VAL A 300 -11.44 -18.32 15.38
C VAL A 300 -11.18 -16.99 16.10
N SER A 301 -10.08 -16.29 15.73
CA SER A 301 -9.77 -14.96 16.23
C SER A 301 -9.20 -14.09 15.10
N THR A 302 -9.51 -12.80 15.14
CA THR A 302 -8.97 -11.78 14.23
C THR A 302 -8.32 -10.69 15.04
N TYR A 303 -7.06 -10.44 14.80
CA TYR A 303 -6.30 -9.35 15.40
C TYR A 303 -6.08 -8.21 14.39
N THR A 304 -5.97 -7.00 14.88
CA THR A 304 -5.89 -5.78 14.07
C THR A 304 -4.91 -4.78 14.64
N ILE A 305 -4.37 -3.94 13.78
CA ILE A 305 -3.73 -2.67 14.14
C ILE A 305 -4.65 -1.52 13.72
N GLU A 306 -5.07 -0.69 14.66
CA GLU A 306 -5.97 0.44 14.46
C GLU A 306 -5.22 1.76 14.58
N ALA A 307 -5.30 2.61 13.57
CA ALA A 307 -4.65 3.92 13.54
C ALA A 307 -5.68 5.05 13.67
N MET A 308 -5.28 6.15 14.32
CA MET A 308 -6.07 7.39 14.37
C MET A 308 -5.66 8.34 13.27
N MET A 309 -6.64 8.79 12.47
CA MET A 309 -6.44 9.80 11.44
C MET A 309 -6.53 11.22 12.01
N GLN A 310 -6.18 12.24 11.23
CA GLN A 310 -6.15 13.62 11.71
C GLN A 310 -7.54 14.16 12.09
N ASP A 311 -8.61 13.62 11.51
CA ASP A 311 -10.00 13.95 11.86
C ASP A 311 -10.52 13.13 13.05
N GLY A 312 -9.65 12.36 13.72
CA GLY A 312 -9.97 11.54 14.90
C GLY A 312 -10.72 10.25 14.59
N LYS A 313 -10.95 9.91 13.30
CA LYS A 313 -11.53 8.61 12.94
C LYS A 313 -10.49 7.50 12.95
N ALA A 314 -10.99 6.28 13.15
CA ALA A 314 -10.19 5.08 13.09
C ALA A 314 -10.03 4.55 11.67
N LEU A 315 -8.86 3.98 11.41
CA LEU A 315 -8.58 3.23 10.20
C LEU A 315 -7.90 1.92 10.56
N GLN A 316 -8.47 0.80 10.12
CA GLN A 316 -7.84 -0.51 10.19
C GLN A 316 -6.66 -0.56 9.23
N ALA A 317 -5.45 -0.67 9.76
CA ALA A 317 -4.21 -0.58 8.99
C ALA A 317 -3.62 -1.95 8.61
N GLY A 318 -4.03 -3.03 9.29
CA GLY A 318 -3.63 -4.40 8.99
C GLY A 318 -4.35 -5.39 9.89
N THR A 319 -4.42 -6.65 9.46
CA THR A 319 -5.05 -7.75 10.20
C THR A 319 -4.22 -9.01 10.18
N SER A 320 -4.34 -9.80 11.23
CA SER A 320 -3.79 -11.15 11.35
C SER A 320 -4.84 -12.07 11.95
N HIS A 321 -5.07 -13.21 11.30
CA HIS A 321 -6.17 -14.11 11.60
C HIS A 321 -5.65 -15.45 12.06
N PHE A 322 -6.07 -15.88 13.23
CA PHE A 322 -5.98 -17.26 13.66
C PHE A 322 -7.21 -18.00 13.11
N LEU A 323 -7.02 -18.78 12.06
CA LEU A 323 -8.10 -19.48 11.36
C LEU A 323 -8.50 -20.79 12.05
N GLY A 324 -7.68 -21.25 13.02
CA GLY A 324 -7.89 -22.54 13.63
C GLY A 324 -7.77 -23.67 12.63
N GLN A 325 -8.73 -24.57 12.63
CA GLN A 325 -8.83 -25.69 11.69
C GLN A 325 -9.96 -25.52 10.65
N ASN A 326 -10.71 -24.41 10.68
CA ASN A 326 -11.90 -24.25 9.85
C ASN A 326 -11.58 -24.30 8.34
N PHE A 327 -10.57 -23.57 7.89
CA PHE A 327 -10.12 -23.58 6.49
C PHE A 327 -9.37 -24.88 6.15
N ALA A 328 -8.65 -25.47 7.12
CA ALA A 328 -8.01 -26.75 6.93
C ALA A 328 -9.06 -27.87 6.73
N GLN A 329 -10.19 -27.82 7.42
CA GLN A 329 -11.30 -28.73 7.23
C GLN A 329 -11.96 -28.54 5.85
N ALA A 330 -12.25 -27.29 5.45
CA ALA A 330 -12.87 -26.98 4.17
C ALA A 330 -12.00 -27.43 2.98
N SER A 331 -10.67 -27.30 3.09
CA SER A 331 -9.71 -27.65 2.04
C SER A 331 -9.06 -29.02 2.20
N ASP A 332 -9.39 -29.77 3.27
CA ASP A 332 -8.80 -31.06 3.64
C ASP A 332 -7.26 -31.01 3.79
N ILE A 333 -6.75 -29.98 4.48
CA ILE A 333 -5.32 -29.82 4.77
C ILE A 333 -4.98 -30.70 5.97
N ARG A 334 -4.37 -31.86 5.72
CA ARG A 334 -4.00 -32.85 6.73
C ARG A 334 -2.55 -33.26 6.59
N PHE A 335 -1.95 -33.64 7.71
CA PHE A 335 -0.60 -34.18 7.76
C PHE A 335 -0.53 -35.43 8.62
N VAL A 336 0.47 -36.27 8.38
CA VAL A 336 0.80 -37.39 9.25
C VAL A 336 1.76 -36.91 10.33
N ASN A 337 1.38 -37.02 11.60
CA ASN A 337 2.20 -36.65 12.74
C ASN A 337 3.36 -37.63 13.00
N LYS A 338 4.17 -37.39 14.03
CA LYS A 338 5.33 -38.24 14.37
C LYS A 338 4.93 -39.68 14.77
N GLU A 339 3.73 -39.84 15.27
CA GLU A 339 3.14 -41.12 15.71
C GLU A 339 2.47 -41.88 14.56
N GLY A 340 2.46 -41.35 13.34
CA GLY A 340 1.82 -41.95 12.16
C GLY A 340 0.34 -41.68 12.05
N VAL A 341 -0.24 -40.80 12.88
CA VAL A 341 -1.65 -40.43 12.87
C VAL A 341 -1.90 -39.28 11.90
N LYS A 342 -2.97 -39.36 11.11
CA LYS A 342 -3.40 -38.30 10.20
C LYS A 342 -4.28 -37.30 10.94
N GLU A 343 -3.83 -36.03 11.00
CA GLU A 343 -4.48 -34.93 11.71
C GLU A 343 -4.80 -33.77 10.79
N LEU A 344 -5.80 -32.94 11.16
CA LEU A 344 -6.04 -31.63 10.53
C LEU A 344 -4.97 -30.62 10.97
N ALA A 345 -4.46 -29.87 10.04
CA ALA A 345 -3.51 -28.79 10.31
C ALA A 345 -4.20 -27.56 10.91
N TRP A 346 -3.40 -26.67 11.48
CA TRP A 346 -3.81 -25.35 11.96
C TRP A 346 -3.33 -24.28 10.98
N THR A 347 -4.17 -23.30 10.70
CA THR A 347 -3.89 -22.30 9.66
C THR A 347 -4.00 -20.88 10.16
N THR A 348 -3.25 -19.99 9.51
CA THR A 348 -3.35 -18.54 9.70
C THR A 348 -3.44 -17.82 8.37
N SER A 349 -4.00 -16.60 8.35
CA SER A 349 -3.84 -15.64 7.27
C SER A 349 -3.65 -14.23 7.80
N TRP A 350 -2.93 -13.39 7.08
CA TRP A 350 -2.61 -12.04 7.51
C TRP A 350 -2.34 -11.14 6.31
N GLY A 351 -2.71 -9.84 6.41
CA GLY A 351 -2.63 -8.96 5.24
C GLY A 351 -2.63 -7.48 5.53
N VAL A 352 -1.98 -6.74 4.62
CA VAL A 352 -2.02 -5.29 4.47
C VAL A 352 -2.15 -4.91 3.00
N SER A 353 -2.70 -3.74 2.72
CA SER A 353 -2.95 -3.29 1.34
C SER A 353 -2.44 -1.88 1.10
N THR A 354 -2.61 -1.39 -0.12
CA THR A 354 -2.40 0.01 -0.50
C THR A 354 -3.19 1.01 0.36
N ARG A 355 -4.12 0.54 1.22
CA ARG A 355 -4.76 1.35 2.26
C ARG A 355 -3.75 2.04 3.18
N LEU A 356 -2.56 1.46 3.39
CA LEU A 356 -1.47 2.08 4.15
C LEU A 356 -1.02 3.42 3.57
N ILE A 357 -1.08 3.60 2.25
CA ILE A 357 -0.79 4.89 1.60
C ILE A 357 -1.86 5.92 2.00
N GLY A 358 -3.14 5.53 1.95
CA GLY A 358 -4.23 6.39 2.40
C GLY A 358 -4.11 6.78 3.88
N ALA A 359 -3.75 5.81 4.73
CA ALA A 359 -3.47 6.04 6.15
C ALA A 359 -2.35 7.07 6.35
N MET A 360 -1.23 6.92 5.64
CA MET A 360 -0.09 7.84 5.69
C MET A 360 -0.48 9.26 5.29
N ILE A 361 -1.26 9.42 4.20
CA ILE A 361 -1.78 10.73 3.77
C ILE A 361 -2.59 11.37 4.89
N MET A 362 -3.54 10.63 5.46
CA MET A 362 -4.44 11.15 6.51
C MET A 362 -3.76 11.35 7.86
N ALA A 363 -2.66 10.64 8.14
CA ALA A 363 -1.89 10.80 9.36
C ALA A 363 -0.97 12.03 9.34
N HIS A 364 -0.36 12.32 8.18
CA HIS A 364 0.77 13.26 8.10
C HIS A 364 0.58 14.44 7.14
N GLY A 365 -0.26 14.31 6.11
CA GLY A 365 -0.48 15.37 5.14
C GLY A 365 -0.95 16.68 5.77
N ASP A 366 -0.63 17.80 5.13
CA ASP A 366 -1.03 19.14 5.56
C ASP A 366 -1.74 19.91 4.42
N ASP A 367 -2.01 21.19 4.61
CA ASP A 367 -2.70 22.01 3.62
C ASP A 367 -1.79 22.49 2.48
N ASP A 368 -0.50 22.10 2.51
CA ASP A 368 0.45 22.25 1.41
C ASP A 368 0.64 20.94 0.60
N GLY A 369 0.06 19.83 1.06
CA GLY A 369 0.05 18.56 0.37
C GLY A 369 0.49 17.36 1.20
N LEU A 370 1.12 16.40 0.53
CA LEU A 370 1.63 15.19 1.15
C LEU A 370 2.86 15.48 2.02
N VAL A 371 2.98 14.75 3.12
CA VAL A 371 4.19 14.67 3.96
C VAL A 371 4.55 13.20 4.10
N ILE A 372 5.65 12.79 3.44
CA ILE A 372 6.04 11.38 3.40
C ILE A 372 7.11 11.11 4.46
N PRO A 373 6.92 10.09 5.31
CA PRO A 373 7.99 9.61 6.20
C PRO A 373 9.24 9.23 5.38
N PRO A 374 10.43 9.72 5.72
CA PRO A 374 11.66 9.49 4.96
C PRO A 374 11.94 8.03 4.60
N LEU A 375 11.56 7.08 5.45
CA LEU A 375 11.84 5.66 5.22
C LEU A 375 11.05 5.08 4.04
N VAL A 376 9.85 5.61 3.74
CA VAL A 376 9.01 5.14 2.61
C VAL A 376 8.94 6.14 1.45
N ALA A 377 9.67 7.26 1.50
CA ALA A 377 9.71 8.22 0.40
C ALA A 377 10.44 7.65 -0.83
N PRO A 378 9.85 7.64 -2.04
CA PRO A 378 10.53 7.20 -3.25
C PRO A 378 11.79 8.02 -3.55
N THR A 379 11.74 9.32 -3.29
CA THR A 379 12.86 10.25 -3.29
C THR A 379 12.94 10.93 -1.93
N GLN A 380 14.04 10.74 -1.21
CA GLN A 380 14.27 11.33 0.12
C GLN A 380 14.81 12.74 0.02
N VAL A 381 15.60 12.98 -1.02
CA VAL A 381 16.24 14.28 -1.29
C VAL A 381 16.05 14.62 -2.75
N ILE A 382 15.48 15.80 -3.01
CA ILE A 382 15.42 16.37 -4.35
C ILE A 382 16.36 17.58 -4.45
N ILE A 383 17.22 17.58 -5.44
CA ILE A 383 18.09 18.69 -5.76
C ILE A 383 17.42 19.49 -6.89
N VAL A 384 17.22 20.77 -6.66
CA VAL A 384 16.57 21.70 -7.59
C VAL A 384 17.61 22.71 -8.09
N PRO A 385 18.12 22.56 -9.32
CA PRO A 385 18.96 23.54 -9.97
C PRO A 385 18.19 24.85 -10.19
N ILE A 386 18.75 25.98 -9.77
CA ILE A 386 18.22 27.33 -9.98
C ILE A 386 19.06 28.01 -11.05
N VAL A 387 18.72 27.75 -12.29
CA VAL A 387 19.40 28.34 -13.48
C VAL A 387 18.71 29.65 -13.85
N ARG A 388 19.46 30.76 -13.82
CA ARG A 388 18.98 32.10 -14.22
C ARG A 388 19.58 32.56 -15.52
N SER A 389 20.74 32.02 -15.89
CA SER A 389 21.48 32.33 -17.12
C SER A 389 21.89 31.01 -17.77
N GLU A 390 21.75 30.90 -19.09
CA GLU A 390 22.21 29.73 -19.85
C GLU A 390 23.72 29.51 -19.71
N GLN A 391 24.50 30.56 -19.50
CA GLN A 391 25.95 30.49 -19.33
C GLN A 391 26.34 29.70 -18.06
N ASP A 392 25.51 29.73 -17.02
CA ASP A 392 25.77 29.05 -15.74
C ASP A 392 25.19 27.62 -15.69
N ALA A 393 24.37 27.28 -16.66
CA ALA A 393 23.56 26.04 -16.62
C ALA A 393 24.41 24.77 -16.45
N ASP A 394 25.43 24.63 -17.31
CA ASP A 394 26.29 23.43 -17.30
C ASP A 394 27.06 23.31 -16.00
N ALA A 395 27.57 24.40 -15.43
CA ALA A 395 28.29 24.40 -14.16
C ALA A 395 27.36 24.03 -13.00
N ILE A 396 26.14 24.57 -12.96
CA ILE A 396 25.12 24.26 -11.94
C ILE A 396 24.70 22.80 -12.05
N TYR A 397 24.41 22.29 -13.25
CA TYR A 397 24.04 20.89 -13.44
C TYR A 397 25.16 19.94 -13.04
N ALA A 398 26.40 20.22 -13.43
CA ALA A 398 27.55 19.40 -13.03
C ALA A 398 27.74 19.36 -11.51
N TYR A 399 27.53 20.51 -10.84
CA TYR A 399 27.58 20.58 -9.37
C TYR A 399 26.47 19.77 -8.73
N CYS A 400 25.23 19.85 -9.23
CA CYS A 400 24.09 19.08 -8.75
C CYS A 400 24.32 17.57 -8.94
N ASP A 401 24.87 17.14 -10.06
CA ASP A 401 25.18 15.73 -10.34
C ASP A 401 26.28 15.19 -9.40
N LYS A 402 27.30 16.02 -9.12
CA LYS A 402 28.32 15.68 -8.13
C LYS A 402 27.73 15.55 -6.74
N LEU A 403 26.87 16.48 -6.35
CA LEU A 403 26.16 16.45 -5.06
C LEU A 403 25.26 15.22 -4.96
N GLN A 404 24.50 14.89 -6.00
CA GLN A 404 23.67 13.68 -6.05
C GLN A 404 24.50 12.42 -5.80
N LYS A 405 25.64 12.28 -6.48
CA LYS A 405 26.57 11.14 -6.29
C LYS A 405 27.12 11.06 -4.86
N GLN A 406 27.38 12.19 -4.22
CA GLN A 406 27.87 12.23 -2.83
C GLN A 406 26.78 11.81 -1.83
N ILE A 407 25.56 12.31 -2.00
CA ILE A 407 24.41 12.02 -1.13
C ILE A 407 23.97 10.56 -1.30
N SER A 408 23.90 10.05 -2.52
CA SER A 408 23.45 8.67 -2.80
C SER A 408 24.34 7.58 -2.17
N ARG A 409 25.59 7.93 -1.79
CA ARG A 409 26.49 7.03 -1.07
C ARG A 409 26.24 7.02 0.44
N LYS A 410 25.46 7.96 0.98
CA LYS A 410 25.10 7.98 2.40
C LYS A 410 23.99 6.96 2.65
N LYS A 411 23.92 6.46 3.88
CA LYS A 411 22.98 5.41 4.26
C LYS A 411 22.03 5.88 5.36
N LEU A 412 20.77 5.46 5.23
CA LEU A 412 19.76 5.56 6.27
C LEU A 412 19.27 4.13 6.58
N LYS A 413 19.35 3.69 7.82
CA LYS A 413 19.05 2.29 8.23
C LYS A 413 19.65 1.22 7.29
N GLY A 414 20.92 1.40 6.91
CA GLY A 414 21.66 0.45 6.06
C GLY A 414 21.47 0.62 4.55
N GLN A 415 20.44 1.35 4.10
CA GLN A 415 20.13 1.56 2.69
C GLN A 415 20.70 2.88 2.16
N ASN A 416 21.15 2.89 0.93
CA ASN A 416 21.60 4.10 0.26
C ASN A 416 20.47 5.12 0.14
N LEU A 417 20.80 6.42 0.28
CA LEU A 417 19.80 7.48 0.13
C LEU A 417 19.29 7.58 -1.31
N ARG A 418 17.97 7.75 -1.46
CA ARG A 418 17.27 7.95 -2.72
C ARG A 418 17.25 9.44 -3.05
N VAL A 419 18.03 9.82 -4.04
CA VAL A 419 18.27 11.23 -4.43
C VAL A 419 18.00 11.42 -5.91
N SER A 420 17.34 12.50 -6.25
CA SER A 420 17.09 12.89 -7.65
C SER A 420 17.46 14.36 -7.89
N VAL A 421 17.76 14.72 -9.14
CA VAL A 421 17.96 16.11 -9.60
C VAL A 421 16.80 16.47 -10.52
N ASP A 422 16.13 17.59 -10.26
CA ASP A 422 15.04 18.08 -11.10
C ASP A 422 15.56 18.97 -12.23
N LYS A 423 15.87 18.34 -13.36
CA LYS A 423 16.39 19.02 -14.57
C LYS A 423 15.28 19.45 -15.55
N ARG A 424 13.98 19.39 -15.15
CA ARG A 424 12.89 19.81 -16.02
C ARG A 424 12.98 21.30 -16.32
N ASP A 425 12.51 21.68 -17.52
CA ASP A 425 12.40 23.09 -17.91
C ASP A 425 11.15 23.71 -17.26
N MET A 426 11.33 24.22 -16.04
CA MET A 426 10.31 24.88 -15.21
C MET A 426 10.98 25.92 -14.34
N ASN A 427 10.25 26.99 -13.98
CA ASN A 427 10.80 27.97 -13.05
C ASN A 427 10.99 27.39 -11.62
N GLY A 428 11.91 27.99 -10.85
CA GLY A 428 12.26 27.49 -9.52
C GLY A 428 11.09 27.45 -8.53
N GLY A 429 10.14 28.38 -8.64
CA GLY A 429 8.93 28.42 -7.82
C GLY A 429 7.99 27.24 -8.11
N GLU A 430 7.79 26.91 -9.38
CA GLU A 430 6.98 25.77 -9.81
C GLU A 430 7.61 24.45 -9.38
N LYS A 431 8.93 24.27 -9.59
CA LYS A 431 9.67 23.09 -9.09
C LYS A 431 9.52 22.95 -7.57
N LYS A 432 9.67 24.05 -6.81
CA LYS A 432 9.48 24.07 -5.37
C LYS A 432 8.12 23.51 -4.97
N TRP A 433 7.03 24.09 -5.49
CA TRP A 433 5.67 23.67 -5.13
C TRP A 433 5.31 22.28 -5.62
N TYR A 434 5.85 21.86 -6.76
CA TYR A 434 5.70 20.49 -7.25
C TYR A 434 6.23 19.47 -6.23
N HIS A 435 7.41 19.69 -5.67
CA HIS A 435 8.01 18.78 -4.69
C HIS A 435 7.42 18.93 -3.27
N VAL A 436 6.97 20.12 -2.90
CA VAL A 436 6.24 20.35 -1.64
C VAL A 436 4.94 19.55 -1.62
N LYS A 437 4.11 19.69 -2.68
CA LYS A 437 2.85 18.93 -2.79
C LYS A 437 3.07 17.42 -2.75
N ARG A 438 4.14 16.93 -3.35
CA ARG A 438 4.53 15.51 -3.37
C ARG A 438 5.16 15.00 -2.08
N GLY A 439 5.42 15.88 -1.12
CA GLY A 439 5.90 15.49 0.20
C GLY A 439 7.33 15.00 0.25
N VAL A 440 8.20 15.44 -0.67
CA VAL A 440 9.62 15.05 -0.66
C VAL A 440 10.29 15.55 0.64
N PRO A 441 10.89 14.67 1.47
CA PRO A 441 11.35 15.02 2.81
C PRO A 441 12.35 16.17 2.87
N VAL A 442 13.33 16.19 1.96
CA VAL A 442 14.35 17.26 1.89
C VAL A 442 14.47 17.79 0.48
N ARG A 443 14.35 19.09 0.33
CA ARG A 443 14.59 19.82 -0.92
C ARG A 443 15.85 20.66 -0.78
N VAL A 444 16.76 20.52 -1.75
CA VAL A 444 18.03 21.26 -1.84
C VAL A 444 17.98 22.14 -3.07
N GLU A 445 18.21 23.42 -2.91
CA GLU A 445 18.27 24.40 -3.98
C GLU A 445 19.72 24.78 -4.23
N VAL A 446 20.15 24.81 -5.50
CA VAL A 446 21.52 25.12 -5.91
C VAL A 446 21.48 26.08 -7.08
N GLY A 447 21.98 27.28 -6.89
CA GLY A 447 22.24 28.27 -7.91
C GLY A 447 23.72 28.63 -8.00
N ILE A 448 24.05 29.66 -8.76
CA ILE A 448 25.44 30.11 -8.96
C ILE A 448 26.10 30.52 -7.65
N LYS A 449 25.37 31.17 -6.74
CA LYS A 449 25.88 31.59 -5.42
C LYS A 449 26.28 30.41 -4.54
N GLU A 450 25.45 29.39 -4.49
CA GLU A 450 25.72 28.15 -3.74
C GLU A 450 26.95 27.43 -4.31
N LEU A 451 27.09 27.44 -5.65
CA LEU A 451 28.25 26.84 -6.33
C LEU A 451 29.54 27.60 -5.97
N GLU A 452 29.58 28.94 -6.12
CA GLU A 452 30.75 29.78 -5.85
C GLU A 452 31.21 29.70 -4.40
N GLN A 453 30.27 29.61 -3.45
CA GLN A 453 30.53 29.54 -2.03
C GLN A 453 30.72 28.11 -1.49
N ASN A 454 30.57 27.08 -2.35
CA ASN A 454 30.58 25.67 -1.95
C ASN A 454 29.53 25.34 -0.86
N MET A 455 28.34 25.93 -1.00
CA MET A 455 27.21 25.84 -0.08
C MET A 455 26.03 25.10 -0.72
N VAL A 456 25.01 24.81 0.07
CA VAL A 456 23.69 24.39 -0.36
C VAL A 456 22.62 25.10 0.46
N SER A 457 21.52 25.44 -0.19
CA SER A 457 20.28 25.90 0.47
C SER A 457 19.33 24.73 0.58
N TYR A 458 18.85 24.36 1.77
CA TYR A 458 17.90 23.26 1.90
C TYR A 458 16.73 23.58 2.82
N SER A 459 15.61 22.90 2.59
CA SER A 459 14.41 22.97 3.41
C SER A 459 13.88 21.55 3.67
N CYS A 460 13.34 21.32 4.87
CA CYS A 460 12.67 20.07 5.24
C CYS A 460 11.16 20.22 5.06
N ARG A 461 10.48 19.15 4.60
CA ARG A 461 9.04 19.19 4.29
C ARG A 461 8.16 19.33 5.54
N ASP A 462 8.59 18.80 6.67
CA ASP A 462 7.94 18.93 7.99
C ASP A 462 8.03 20.36 8.55
N ASN A 463 8.98 21.17 8.05
CA ASN A 463 9.15 22.59 8.39
C ASN A 463 9.49 23.40 7.14
N SER A 464 8.60 23.41 6.16
CA SER A 464 8.81 24.00 4.83
C SER A 464 9.04 25.53 4.83
N LYS A 465 8.79 26.21 5.96
CA LYS A 465 8.94 27.67 6.12
C LYS A 465 10.38 28.10 6.36
N SER A 466 11.27 27.20 6.79
CA SER A 466 12.67 27.50 7.05
C SER A 466 13.57 26.97 5.94
N THR A 467 14.44 27.84 5.41
CA THR A 467 15.55 27.47 4.52
C THR A 467 16.85 27.72 5.24
N LEU A 468 17.74 26.74 5.19
CA LEU A 468 19.05 26.78 5.83
C LEU A 468 20.14 26.76 4.77
N ASN A 469 21.13 27.66 4.90
CA ASN A 469 22.34 27.67 4.07
C ASN A 469 23.49 27.07 4.83
N VAL A 470 24.10 26.03 4.29
CA VAL A 470 25.17 25.28 4.94
C VAL A 470 26.23 24.84 3.93
N GLU A 471 27.44 24.66 4.43
CA GLU A 471 28.54 24.09 3.64
C GLU A 471 28.22 22.67 3.21
N ILE A 472 28.54 22.31 1.94
CA ILE A 472 28.19 21.07 1.30
C ILE A 472 28.68 19.83 2.06
N ILE A 473 29.91 19.83 2.59
CA ILE A 473 30.49 18.67 3.29
C ILE A 473 29.71 18.41 4.58
N SER A 474 29.42 19.47 5.33
CA SER A 474 28.63 19.45 6.56
C SER A 474 27.20 18.97 6.31
N PHE A 475 26.56 19.46 5.23
CA PHE A 475 25.23 19.02 4.82
C PHE A 475 25.21 17.52 4.51
N VAL A 476 26.08 17.06 3.60
CA VAL A 476 26.15 15.64 3.19
C VAL A 476 26.45 14.72 4.38
N LYS A 477 27.25 15.17 5.35
CA LYS A 477 27.54 14.41 6.57
C LYS A 477 26.33 14.31 7.50
N SER A 478 25.58 15.41 7.67
CA SER A 478 24.44 15.51 8.61
C SER A 478 23.12 14.95 8.04
N LEU A 479 23.00 14.79 6.72
CA LEU A 479 21.75 14.44 6.04
C LEU A 479 21.06 13.17 6.55
N PRO A 480 21.77 12.05 6.86
CA PRO A 480 21.11 10.89 7.48
C PRO A 480 20.46 11.23 8.81
N LYS A 481 21.10 12.08 9.63
CA LYS A 481 20.56 12.53 10.91
C LYS A 481 19.36 13.45 10.73
N ILE A 482 19.38 14.34 9.73
CA ILE A 482 18.24 15.21 9.37
C ILE A 482 17.02 14.33 9.04
N LEU A 483 17.18 13.34 8.17
CA LEU A 483 16.10 12.42 7.80
C LEU A 483 15.58 11.59 9.00
N GLN A 484 16.48 11.15 9.91
CA GLN A 484 16.08 10.49 11.16
C GLN A 484 15.27 11.41 12.06
N THR A 485 15.66 12.69 12.16
CA THR A 485 14.95 13.69 12.98
C THR A 485 13.55 13.94 12.42
N ILE A 486 13.40 14.08 11.09
CA ILE A 486 12.09 14.20 10.45
C ILE A 486 11.22 12.97 10.77
N GLN A 487 11.74 11.77 10.57
CA GLN A 487 11.02 10.51 10.86
C GLN A 487 10.54 10.45 12.32
N ALA A 488 11.42 10.76 13.26
CA ALA A 488 11.11 10.74 14.70
C ALA A 488 10.10 11.84 15.08
N GLY A 489 10.23 13.04 14.53
CA GLY A 489 9.32 14.16 14.77
C GLY A 489 7.90 13.88 14.28
N MET A 490 7.78 13.25 13.11
CA MET A 490 6.49 12.81 12.57
C MET A 490 5.80 11.79 13.49
N LEU A 491 6.54 10.80 13.96
CA LEU A 491 6.03 9.78 14.89
C LEU A 491 5.59 10.40 16.20
N GLU A 492 6.40 11.27 16.78
CA GLU A 492 6.09 11.91 18.06
C GLU A 492 4.85 12.81 17.96
N SER A 493 4.73 13.56 16.87
CA SER A 493 3.53 14.37 16.59
C SER A 493 2.26 13.49 16.50
N ALA A 494 2.35 12.35 15.81
CA ALA A 494 1.24 11.41 15.68
C ALA A 494 0.88 10.73 17.02
N LYS A 495 1.88 10.36 17.85
CA LYS A 495 1.67 9.81 19.20
C LYS A 495 0.96 10.82 20.10
N LYS A 496 1.42 12.07 20.10
CA LYS A 496 0.77 13.14 20.87
C LYS A 496 -0.67 13.35 20.46
N LYS A 497 -0.97 13.28 19.16
CA LYS A 497 -2.35 13.36 18.67
C LYS A 497 -3.19 12.19 19.17
N LEU A 498 -2.69 10.96 19.06
CA LEU A 498 -3.38 9.76 19.54
C LEU A 498 -3.69 9.87 21.04
N SER A 499 -2.69 10.22 21.86
CA SER A 499 -2.87 10.32 23.32
C SER A 499 -3.85 11.43 23.73
N ASN A 500 -3.78 12.60 23.07
CA ASN A 500 -4.64 13.74 23.37
C ASN A 500 -6.11 13.53 22.95
N ASN A 501 -6.37 12.61 22.01
CA ASN A 501 -7.69 12.32 21.47
C ASN A 501 -8.16 10.89 21.78
N THR A 502 -7.63 10.27 22.85
CA THR A 502 -8.12 9.00 23.38
C THR A 502 -8.62 9.23 24.80
N GLU A 503 -9.89 8.96 25.05
CA GLU A 503 -10.56 9.17 26.32
C GLU A 503 -10.99 7.83 26.93
N THR A 504 -10.87 7.69 28.25
CA THR A 504 -11.44 6.57 29.01
C THR A 504 -12.78 6.98 29.60
N ILE A 505 -13.84 6.28 29.21
CA ILE A 505 -15.22 6.62 29.58
C ILE A 505 -15.90 5.43 30.26
N THR A 506 -16.53 5.71 31.41
CA THR A 506 -17.19 4.69 32.26
C THR A 506 -18.69 4.93 32.45
N THR A 507 -19.26 5.96 31.81
CA THR A 507 -20.71 6.25 31.87
C THR A 507 -21.31 6.35 30.47
N LEU A 508 -22.56 5.89 30.31
CA LEU A 508 -23.25 5.88 29.02
C LEU A 508 -23.51 7.30 28.48
N ASP A 509 -23.81 8.24 29.37
CA ASP A 509 -24.08 9.62 28.97
C ASP A 509 -22.83 10.31 28.43
N ASN A 510 -21.69 10.16 29.08
CA ASN A 510 -20.41 10.66 28.57
C ASN A 510 -20.02 9.98 27.24
N PHE A 511 -20.27 8.68 27.11
CA PHE A 511 -20.06 7.95 25.86
C PHE A 511 -20.90 8.53 24.71
N ARG A 512 -22.19 8.75 24.95
CA ARG A 512 -23.07 9.39 23.97
C ARG A 512 -22.63 10.80 23.61
N GLN A 513 -22.20 11.59 24.61
CA GLN A 513 -21.71 12.95 24.38
C GLN A 513 -20.43 12.97 23.54
N ALA A 514 -19.50 12.06 23.76
CA ALA A 514 -18.24 11.97 22.99
C ALA A 514 -18.48 11.85 21.47
N PHE A 515 -19.59 11.22 21.06
CA PHE A 515 -19.89 10.97 19.64
C PHE A 515 -21.01 11.86 19.04
N LYS A 516 -21.72 12.63 19.86
CA LYS A 516 -22.83 13.49 19.40
C LYS A 516 -22.39 14.78 18.70
N HIS A 517 -21.25 15.33 19.03
CA HIS A 517 -20.81 16.62 18.51
C HIS A 517 -20.23 16.50 17.09
N LYS A 518 -20.94 17.10 16.11
CA LYS A 518 -20.46 17.19 14.71
C LYS A 518 -19.29 18.16 14.54
N ASP A 519 -19.17 19.15 15.43
CA ASP A 519 -18.23 20.26 15.34
C ASP A 519 -16.93 20.03 16.12
N LYS A 520 -16.82 18.92 16.87
CA LYS A 520 -15.58 18.50 17.55
C LYS A 520 -14.85 17.44 16.74
N LEU A 521 -13.53 17.43 16.88
CA LEU A 521 -12.70 16.34 16.39
C LEU A 521 -13.25 15.01 16.94
N ASN A 522 -13.36 13.98 16.07
CA ASN A 522 -13.71 12.65 16.56
C ASN A 522 -12.64 12.14 17.53
N THR A 523 -13.02 11.29 18.45
CA THR A 523 -12.14 10.78 19.50
C THR A 523 -12.16 9.25 19.52
N PHE A 524 -11.12 8.65 20.03
CA PHE A 524 -11.11 7.26 20.45
C PHE A 524 -11.64 7.18 21.88
N VAL A 525 -12.55 6.26 22.11
CA VAL A 525 -13.11 6.01 23.44
C VAL A 525 -12.74 4.60 23.88
N LEU A 526 -12.01 4.49 24.99
CA LEU A 526 -11.80 3.23 25.68
C LEU A 526 -12.88 3.08 26.76
N ALA A 527 -13.72 2.06 26.65
CA ALA A 527 -14.82 1.84 27.58
C ALA A 527 -15.04 0.35 27.89
N PRO A 528 -15.66 0.02 29.07
CA PRO A 528 -15.98 -1.35 29.46
C PRO A 528 -16.88 -2.04 28.43
N PHE A 529 -16.55 -3.26 28.07
CA PHE A 529 -17.14 -3.98 26.96
C PHE A 529 -17.55 -5.41 27.34
N ILE A 530 -18.65 -5.84 26.76
CA ILE A 530 -19.07 -7.26 26.69
C ILE A 530 -19.41 -7.56 25.23
N ASP A 531 -18.93 -8.64 24.71
CA ASP A 531 -19.18 -9.11 23.33
C ASP A 531 -20.61 -9.65 23.23
N ASP A 532 -21.56 -8.74 23.00
CA ASP A 532 -23.00 -9.01 22.94
C ASP A 532 -23.64 -8.19 21.82
N LYS A 533 -24.55 -8.79 21.04
CA LYS A 533 -25.31 -8.13 19.96
C LYS A 533 -26.10 -6.89 20.42
N LYS A 534 -26.45 -6.77 21.70
CA LYS A 534 -27.06 -5.55 22.25
C LYS A 534 -26.12 -4.37 22.19
N VAL A 535 -24.82 -4.60 22.42
CA VAL A 535 -23.78 -3.56 22.29
C VAL A 535 -23.66 -3.12 20.84
N GLU A 536 -23.58 -4.06 19.90
CA GLU A 536 -23.52 -3.78 18.46
C GLU A 536 -24.66 -2.86 18.01
N LYS A 537 -25.90 -3.22 18.36
CA LYS A 537 -27.10 -2.42 18.02
C LYS A 537 -27.03 -1.02 18.61
N ALA A 538 -26.68 -0.89 19.89
CA ALA A 538 -26.66 0.39 20.59
C ALA A 538 -25.60 1.37 20.05
N ILE A 539 -24.42 0.88 19.63
CA ILE A 539 -23.35 1.72 19.08
C ILE A 539 -23.60 2.08 17.61
N SER A 540 -24.25 1.19 16.83
CA SER A 540 -24.55 1.45 15.43
C SER A 540 -25.47 2.67 15.24
N GLU A 541 -26.42 2.92 16.17
CA GLU A 541 -27.29 4.10 16.20
C GLU A 541 -26.50 5.42 16.37
N LEU A 542 -25.28 5.35 16.93
CA LEU A 542 -24.38 6.49 17.09
C LEU A 542 -23.39 6.64 15.93
N GLY A 543 -23.43 5.73 14.95
CA GLY A 543 -22.45 5.65 13.85
C GLY A 543 -21.04 5.33 14.33
N VAL A 544 -20.93 4.54 15.38
CA VAL A 544 -19.69 4.11 16.05
C VAL A 544 -19.52 2.61 15.89
N THR A 545 -18.28 2.14 15.82
CA THR A 545 -17.95 0.71 15.80
C THR A 545 -16.97 0.36 16.92
N VAL A 546 -17.01 -0.88 17.37
CA VAL A 546 -15.92 -1.46 18.18
C VAL A 546 -14.73 -1.65 17.26
N ARG A 547 -13.65 -0.94 17.51
CA ARG A 547 -12.45 -1.08 16.67
C ARG A 547 -11.67 -2.33 16.99
N CYS A 548 -11.41 -2.53 18.28
CA CYS A 548 -10.78 -3.74 18.82
C CYS A 548 -10.95 -3.79 20.34
N ILE A 549 -10.68 -4.94 20.89
CA ILE A 549 -10.40 -5.18 22.31
C ILE A 549 -8.88 -5.08 22.43
N PRO A 550 -8.31 -3.97 22.96
CA PRO A 550 -6.85 -3.80 23.02
C PRO A 550 -6.17 -4.95 23.76
N LEU A 551 -5.01 -5.40 23.28
CA LEU A 551 -4.23 -6.45 23.98
C LEU A 551 -3.73 -5.96 25.35
N ALA A 552 -3.42 -4.65 25.44
CA ALA A 552 -3.12 -4.02 26.72
C ALA A 552 -4.41 -3.56 27.38
N GLN A 553 -4.95 -4.34 28.30
CA GLN A 553 -6.18 -4.08 29.02
C GLN A 553 -5.96 -3.27 30.32
N PRO A 554 -6.85 -2.34 30.68
CA PRO A 554 -6.91 -1.79 32.02
C PRO A 554 -7.12 -2.90 33.05
N LYS A 555 -6.34 -2.90 34.15
CA LYS A 555 -6.45 -3.92 35.21
C LYS A 555 -7.59 -3.63 36.20
N VAL A 556 -8.66 -2.98 35.77
CA VAL A 556 -9.78 -2.55 36.60
C VAL A 556 -11.07 -3.21 36.12
N ALA A 557 -11.78 -3.86 37.01
CA ALA A 557 -13.13 -4.35 36.75
C ALA A 557 -14.09 -3.15 36.67
N ALA A 558 -15.02 -3.20 35.72
CA ALA A 558 -15.99 -2.16 35.48
C ALA A 558 -17.34 -2.74 35.05
N THR A 559 -18.33 -1.90 34.84
CA THR A 559 -19.64 -2.30 34.35
C THR A 559 -19.78 -1.91 32.87
N CYS A 560 -20.15 -2.84 32.01
CA CYS A 560 -20.41 -2.58 30.61
C CYS A 560 -21.52 -1.53 30.46
N LEU A 561 -21.25 -0.47 29.70
CA LEU A 561 -22.14 0.68 29.57
C LEU A 561 -23.51 0.36 28.96
N PHE A 562 -23.58 -0.70 28.16
CA PHE A 562 -24.76 -1.05 27.37
C PHE A 562 -25.56 -2.22 27.95
N THR A 563 -24.90 -3.14 28.66
CA THR A 563 -25.55 -4.32 29.24
C THR A 563 -25.78 -4.20 30.75
N GLY A 564 -25.07 -3.29 31.43
CA GLY A 564 -25.12 -3.16 32.88
C GLY A 564 -24.44 -4.30 33.65
N GLN A 565 -23.77 -5.22 32.94
CA GLN A 565 -23.12 -6.38 33.56
C GLN A 565 -21.65 -6.08 33.89
N PRO A 566 -21.09 -6.71 34.94
CA PRO A 566 -19.68 -6.55 35.29
C PRO A 566 -18.78 -7.19 34.24
N THR A 567 -17.67 -6.53 33.94
CA THR A 567 -16.67 -7.00 32.97
C THR A 567 -15.26 -6.61 33.38
N LYS A 568 -14.27 -7.37 32.90
CA LYS A 568 -12.84 -7.00 32.92
C LYS A 568 -12.34 -6.57 31.53
N SER A 569 -13.16 -6.75 30.49
CA SER A 569 -12.81 -6.43 29.11
C SER A 569 -13.15 -4.98 28.80
N TRP A 570 -12.25 -4.30 28.11
CA TRP A 570 -12.40 -2.94 27.60
C TRP A 570 -12.23 -2.95 26.10
N ALA A 571 -13.04 -2.22 25.39
CA ALA A 571 -12.93 -2.07 23.95
C ALA A 571 -12.66 -0.65 23.53
N LEU A 572 -12.01 -0.49 22.41
CA LEU A 572 -11.78 0.78 21.73
C LEU A 572 -12.94 1.05 20.77
N TYR A 573 -13.59 2.18 20.94
CA TYR A 573 -14.70 2.63 20.11
C TYR A 573 -14.30 3.88 19.33
N ALA A 574 -14.71 3.95 18.06
CA ALA A 574 -14.52 5.14 17.23
C ALA A 574 -15.46 5.14 16.03
N LYS A 575 -15.66 6.32 15.43
CA LYS A 575 -16.10 6.39 14.03
C LYS A 575 -14.97 5.94 13.12
N SER A 576 -15.28 5.30 11.99
CA SER A 576 -14.28 4.71 11.11
C SER A 576 -14.47 5.08 9.63
N TYR A 577 -13.43 4.83 8.84
CA TYR A 577 -13.44 4.94 7.39
C TYR A 577 -13.93 3.67 6.71
#